data_b5739b4d27c7d8f5a205c33443cfaf03
#
_entry.id   b5739b4d27c7d8f5a205c33443cfaf03
#
_cell.length_a   1.000
_cell.length_b   1.000
_cell.length_c   1.000
_cell.angle_alpha   90.00
_cell.angle_beta   90.00
_cell.angle_gamma   90.00
#
_symmetry.space_group_name_H-M   'P 1'
#
loop_
_entity.id
_entity.type
_entity.pdbx_description
1 polymer ?
#
loop_
_entity_poly.entity_id
_entity_poly.type
_entity_poly.pdbx_seq_one_letter_code
_entity_poly.pdbx_strand_id
1 'polypeptide(L)'
;VEGKLPDRVDPINLSQATIRYGKTAPFRPGLPALDKFPIKSWNKYLFNAMSESDRYNLGYGSLNGSRDLRRSIAQHLADARGLRVDAEQIVITSGAQQAFVLISFALLKAGDTVWYENPGHIAGRDVMTAMGANVMPVPIDAEGLDLDYAKNNFDIPKLIFATPSHQHPLGITMS
;
A
#
# COMPACT_ATOMS: atom_id res chain seq x y z
N VAL A 1 7.07 -35.72 12.88
CA VAL A 1 8.17 -34.79 13.09
C VAL A 1 7.51 -33.49 13.53
N GLU A 2 7.43 -33.24 14.84
CA GLU A 2 7.05 -31.94 15.39
C GLU A 2 8.17 -30.95 15.07
N GLY A 3 8.00 -30.21 13.99
CA GLY A 3 8.86 -29.08 13.66
C GLY A 3 8.62 -27.97 14.66
N LYS A 4 9.52 -27.75 15.62
CA LYS A 4 9.58 -26.49 16.36
C LYS A 4 9.75 -25.37 15.34
N LEU A 5 8.80 -24.44 15.32
CA LEU A 5 8.98 -23.17 14.61
C LEU A 5 10.26 -22.50 15.16
N PRO A 6 11.09 -21.90 14.31
CA PRO A 6 12.28 -21.20 14.77
C PRO A 6 11.89 -20.10 15.77
N ASP A 7 12.68 -19.91 16.82
CA ASP A 7 12.48 -18.99 17.95
C ASP A 7 12.34 -17.49 17.55
N ARG A 8 12.24 -17.19 16.27
CA ARG A 8 12.06 -15.85 15.68
C ARG A 8 10.61 -15.42 15.44
N VAL A 9 9.66 -16.26 15.79
CA VAL A 9 8.25 -15.89 15.74
C VAL A 9 7.79 -15.57 17.17
N ASP A 10 8.33 -14.52 17.75
CA ASP A 10 7.51 -13.77 18.69
C ASP A 10 6.19 -13.49 17.95
N PRO A 11 5.04 -13.76 18.58
CA PRO A 11 3.78 -13.46 17.92
C PRO A 11 3.80 -11.97 17.62
N ILE A 12 4.10 -11.63 16.36
CA ILE A 12 3.91 -10.28 15.86
C ILE A 12 2.46 -10.01 16.20
N ASN A 13 2.23 -9.10 17.15
CA ASN A 13 0.90 -8.60 17.45
C ASN A 13 0.44 -7.78 16.25
N LEU A 14 0.23 -8.49 15.15
CA LEU A 14 -0.40 -7.92 13.99
C LEU A 14 -1.76 -7.48 14.46
N SER A 15 -2.00 -6.19 14.42
CA SER A 15 -3.32 -5.65 14.66
C SER A 15 -4.28 -6.48 13.80
N GLN A 16 -5.18 -7.20 14.45
CA GLN A 16 -6.16 -8.00 13.75
C GLN A 16 -7.02 -7.03 12.93
N ALA A 17 -6.56 -6.78 11.70
CA ALA A 17 -7.41 -6.17 10.70
C ALA A 17 -8.56 -7.15 10.48
N THR A 18 -9.60 -7.00 11.29
CA THR A 18 -10.81 -7.80 11.15
C THR A 18 -11.38 -7.46 9.80
N ILE A 19 -11.14 -8.33 8.81
CA ILE A 19 -11.82 -8.24 7.52
C ILE A 19 -13.31 -8.39 7.83
N ARG A 20 -13.97 -7.26 7.87
CA ARG A 20 -15.40 -7.21 8.21
C ARG A 20 -16.19 -7.49 6.93
N TYR A 21 -16.45 -8.77 6.68
CA TYR A 21 -17.44 -9.16 5.68
C TYR A 21 -18.82 -8.65 6.12
N GLY A 22 -19.58 -8.06 5.22
CA GLY A 22 -20.96 -7.69 5.49
C GLY A 22 -21.47 -6.53 4.63
N LYS A 23 -22.75 -6.22 4.81
CA LYS A 23 -23.42 -5.10 4.11
C LYS A 23 -22.76 -3.77 4.48
N THR A 24 -22.69 -2.87 3.49
CA THR A 24 -22.35 -1.46 3.72
C THR A 24 -23.26 -0.89 4.82
N ALA A 25 -22.66 -0.30 5.83
CA ALA A 25 -23.36 0.34 6.93
C ALA A 25 -22.73 1.70 7.22
N PRO A 26 -23.50 2.65 7.76
CA PRO A 26 -22.95 3.94 8.18
C PRO A 26 -21.76 3.76 9.14
N PHE A 27 -20.78 4.66 9.05
CA PHE A 27 -19.58 4.66 9.91
C PHE A 27 -18.69 3.40 9.78
N ARG A 28 -18.70 2.73 8.63
CA ARG A 28 -17.77 1.66 8.29
C ARG A 28 -16.71 2.19 7.31
N PRO A 29 -15.55 2.67 7.79
CA PRO A 29 -14.47 3.12 6.93
C PRO A 29 -13.87 1.94 6.15
N GLY A 30 -13.35 2.21 4.94
CA GLY A 30 -12.64 1.23 4.14
C GLY A 30 -13.53 0.29 3.31
N LEU A 31 -14.87 0.48 3.32
CA LEU A 31 -15.79 -0.26 2.46
C LEU A 31 -16.33 0.68 1.37
N PRO A 32 -16.02 0.44 0.08
CA PRO A 32 -16.57 1.22 -1.01
C PRO A 32 -18.06 0.88 -1.23
N ALA A 33 -18.73 1.68 -2.06
CA ALA A 33 -20.12 1.44 -2.48
C ALA A 33 -20.19 0.25 -3.46
N LEU A 34 -20.14 -0.98 -2.94
CA LEU A 34 -20.08 -2.21 -3.72
C LEU A 34 -21.27 -2.39 -4.67
N ASP A 35 -22.44 -1.85 -4.28
CA ASP A 35 -23.67 -1.82 -5.07
C ASP A 35 -23.57 -0.93 -6.33
N LYS A 36 -22.61 -0.02 -6.36
CA LYS A 36 -22.34 0.89 -7.48
C LYS A 36 -21.26 0.39 -8.43
N PHE A 37 -20.66 -0.77 -8.12
CA PHE A 37 -19.63 -1.31 -9.00
C PHE A 37 -20.19 -1.61 -10.40
N PRO A 38 -19.57 -1.10 -11.48
CA PRO A 38 -20.09 -1.23 -12.84
C PRO A 38 -19.81 -2.62 -13.44
N ILE A 39 -20.40 -3.66 -12.87
CA ILE A 39 -20.12 -5.08 -13.18
C ILE A 39 -20.28 -5.41 -14.67
N LYS A 40 -21.23 -4.78 -15.37
CA LYS A 40 -21.45 -5.03 -16.80
C LYS A 40 -20.28 -4.55 -17.65
N SER A 41 -19.79 -3.34 -17.38
CA SER A 41 -18.61 -2.77 -18.06
C SER A 41 -17.36 -3.57 -17.72
N TRP A 42 -17.19 -3.93 -16.45
CA TRP A 42 -16.09 -4.78 -16.01
C TRP A 42 -16.04 -6.10 -16.76
N ASN A 43 -17.17 -6.82 -16.83
CA ASN A 43 -17.24 -8.11 -17.52
C ASN A 43 -16.94 -7.97 -19.03
N LYS A 44 -17.38 -6.89 -19.67
CA LYS A 44 -17.06 -6.61 -21.07
C LYS A 44 -15.54 -6.48 -21.27
N TYR A 45 -14.87 -5.67 -20.45
CA TYR A 45 -13.43 -5.47 -20.56
C TYR A 45 -12.65 -6.73 -20.21
N LEU A 46 -13.09 -7.49 -19.20
CA LEU A 46 -12.48 -8.76 -18.83
C LEU A 46 -12.56 -9.76 -19.99
N PHE A 47 -13.73 -9.90 -20.62
CA PHE A 47 -13.93 -10.78 -21.77
C PHE A 47 -13.02 -10.37 -22.93
N ASN A 48 -12.96 -9.09 -23.26
CA ASN A 48 -12.09 -8.59 -24.35
C ASN A 48 -10.61 -8.89 -24.04
N ALA A 49 -10.16 -8.58 -22.83
CA ALA A 49 -8.78 -8.83 -22.44
C ALA A 49 -8.40 -10.32 -22.52
N MET A 50 -9.31 -11.21 -22.15
CA MET A 50 -9.09 -12.65 -22.27
C MET A 50 -9.13 -13.15 -23.72
N SER A 51 -10.00 -12.58 -24.54
CA SER A 51 -10.15 -12.96 -25.96
C SER A 51 -8.97 -12.51 -26.82
N GLU A 52 -8.37 -11.38 -26.47
CA GLU A 52 -7.20 -10.80 -27.14
C GLU A 52 -5.88 -11.33 -26.56
N SER A 53 -5.94 -12.15 -25.52
CA SER A 53 -4.74 -12.71 -24.87
C SER A 53 -3.99 -13.66 -25.80
N ASP A 54 -2.76 -13.31 -26.13
CA ASP A 54 -1.84 -14.25 -26.77
C ASP A 54 -1.49 -15.38 -25.78
N ARG A 55 -1.11 -16.55 -26.30
CA ARG A 55 -0.66 -17.71 -25.51
C ARG A 55 0.45 -17.37 -24.54
N TYR A 56 1.29 -16.38 -24.85
CA TYR A 56 2.34 -15.87 -23.96
C TYR A 56 1.79 -15.23 -22.68
N ASN A 57 0.58 -14.66 -22.71
CA ASN A 57 -0.05 -14.08 -21.52
C ASN A 57 -0.57 -15.13 -20.53
N LEU A 58 -0.63 -16.40 -20.94
CA LEU A 58 -0.99 -17.54 -20.07
C LEU A 58 0.22 -18.16 -19.36
N GLY A 59 1.43 -17.72 -19.69
CA GLY A 59 2.67 -18.18 -19.09
C GLY A 59 3.16 -17.25 -17.97
N TYR A 60 4.44 -17.40 -17.63
CA TYR A 60 5.13 -16.50 -16.70
C TYR A 60 5.34 -15.14 -17.37
N GLY A 61 4.64 -14.12 -16.86
CA GLY A 61 4.78 -12.75 -17.30
C GLY A 61 6.02 -12.04 -16.77
N SER A 62 6.11 -10.74 -17.04
CA SER A 62 7.14 -9.88 -16.45
C SER A 62 6.98 -9.81 -14.92
N LEU A 63 8.10 -9.85 -14.19
CA LEU A 63 8.13 -9.73 -12.73
C LEU A 63 7.48 -8.44 -12.21
N ASN A 64 7.50 -7.38 -13.02
CA ASN A 64 6.88 -6.10 -12.71
C ASN A 64 5.39 -6.01 -13.10
N GLY A 65 4.82 -7.08 -13.64
CA GLY A 65 3.47 -7.12 -14.17
C GLY A 65 3.38 -6.78 -15.67
N SER A 66 2.18 -6.91 -16.24
CA SER A 66 1.92 -6.67 -17.66
C SER A 66 2.44 -5.30 -18.11
N ARG A 67 3.22 -5.29 -19.20
CA ARG A 67 3.78 -4.05 -19.76
C ARG A 67 2.68 -3.09 -20.26
N ASP A 68 1.64 -3.64 -20.84
CA ASP A 68 0.54 -2.83 -21.38
C ASP A 68 -0.28 -2.21 -20.25
N LEU A 69 -0.50 -2.94 -19.16
CA LEU A 69 -1.12 -2.39 -17.95
C LEU A 69 -0.26 -1.27 -17.35
N ARG A 70 1.05 -1.47 -17.24
CA ARG A 70 1.97 -0.44 -16.71
C ARG A 70 1.99 0.81 -17.59
N ARG A 71 1.97 0.66 -18.92
CA ARG A 71 1.86 1.79 -19.86
C ARG A 71 0.53 2.54 -19.71
N SER A 72 -0.58 1.80 -19.59
CA SER A 72 -1.89 2.41 -19.38
C SER A 72 -1.97 3.16 -18.06
N ILE A 73 -1.34 2.64 -17.00
CA ILE A 73 -1.23 3.34 -15.71
C ILE A 73 -0.36 4.60 -15.84
N ALA A 74 0.79 4.52 -16.50
CA ALA A 74 1.65 5.69 -16.73
C ALA A 74 0.91 6.81 -17.48
N GLN A 75 0.18 6.45 -18.54
CA GLN A 75 -0.65 7.41 -19.28
C GLN A 75 -1.75 8.01 -18.38
N HIS A 76 -2.47 7.18 -17.64
CA HIS A 76 -3.50 7.66 -16.73
C HIS A 76 -2.95 8.61 -15.66
N LEU A 77 -1.78 8.33 -15.10
CA LEU A 77 -1.13 9.20 -14.12
C LEU A 77 -0.75 10.56 -14.73
N ALA A 78 -0.27 10.55 -15.98
CA ALA A 78 0.03 11.79 -16.71
C ALA A 78 -1.24 12.63 -16.95
N ASP A 79 -2.31 11.99 -17.43
CA ASP A 79 -3.55 12.68 -17.82
C ASP A 79 -4.36 13.14 -16.59
N ALA A 80 -4.48 12.30 -15.57
CA ALA A 80 -5.35 12.56 -14.42
C ALA A 80 -4.64 13.27 -13.25
N ARG A 81 -3.31 13.16 -13.14
CA ARG A 81 -2.53 13.63 -11.99
C ARG A 81 -1.36 14.53 -12.37
N GLY A 82 -1.07 14.70 -13.65
CA GLY A 82 0.10 15.46 -14.12
C GLY A 82 1.45 14.79 -13.79
N LEU A 83 1.43 13.52 -13.38
CA LEU A 83 2.63 12.77 -13.02
C LEU A 83 3.21 12.09 -14.26
N ARG A 84 4.42 12.49 -14.63
CA ARG A 84 5.17 11.87 -15.75
C ARG A 84 6.06 10.77 -15.21
N VAL A 85 5.68 9.53 -15.47
CA VAL A 85 6.42 8.32 -15.07
C VAL A 85 6.52 7.40 -16.28
N ASP A 86 7.62 6.65 -16.37
CA ASP A 86 7.78 5.60 -17.36
C ASP A 86 7.17 4.28 -16.86
N ALA A 87 6.72 3.42 -17.78
CA ALA A 87 6.16 2.13 -17.45
C ALA A 87 7.14 1.24 -16.64
N GLU A 88 8.43 1.45 -16.80
CA GLU A 88 9.51 0.74 -16.10
C GLU A 88 9.61 1.13 -14.62
N GLN A 89 9.08 2.29 -14.24
CA GLN A 89 9.01 2.75 -12.84
C GLN A 89 7.76 2.23 -12.11
N ILE A 90 6.90 1.49 -12.80
CA ILE A 90 5.66 0.95 -12.25
C ILE A 90 5.82 -0.55 -11.99
N VAL A 91 5.45 -0.97 -10.79
CA VAL A 91 5.38 -2.37 -10.39
C VAL A 91 3.95 -2.70 -9.99
N ILE A 92 3.39 -3.73 -10.61
CA ILE A 92 2.05 -4.22 -10.28
C ILE A 92 2.14 -5.17 -9.09
N THR A 93 1.33 -4.94 -8.07
CA THR A 93 1.24 -5.76 -6.87
C THR A 93 -0.18 -6.28 -6.68
N SER A 94 -0.33 -7.32 -5.88
CA SER A 94 -1.65 -7.88 -5.53
C SER A 94 -2.46 -6.98 -4.58
N GLY A 95 -1.88 -5.85 -4.15
CA GLY A 95 -2.49 -4.86 -3.28
C GLY A 95 -1.46 -4.11 -2.45
N ALA A 96 -1.92 -3.12 -1.68
CA ALA A 96 -1.06 -2.27 -0.86
C ALA A 96 -0.17 -3.04 0.12
N GLN A 97 -0.68 -4.15 0.68
CA GLN A 97 0.09 -4.98 1.61
C GLN A 97 1.36 -5.55 0.95
N GLN A 98 1.27 -6.07 -0.26
CA GLN A 98 2.44 -6.54 -0.99
C GLN A 98 3.37 -5.38 -1.34
N ALA A 99 2.84 -4.22 -1.69
CA ALA A 99 3.66 -3.03 -1.94
C ALA A 99 4.46 -2.62 -0.70
N PHE A 100 3.85 -2.61 0.49
CA PHE A 100 4.56 -2.33 1.75
C PHE A 100 5.69 -3.33 2.00
N VAL A 101 5.44 -4.62 1.78
CA VAL A 101 6.48 -5.66 1.92
C VAL A 101 7.63 -5.40 0.95
N LEU A 102 7.36 -5.17 -0.33
CA LEU A 102 8.40 -4.95 -1.34
C LEU A 102 9.23 -3.70 -1.05
N ILE A 103 8.57 -2.58 -0.68
CA ILE A 103 9.25 -1.34 -0.33
C ILE A 103 10.13 -1.54 0.91
N SER A 104 9.60 -2.18 1.93
CA SER A 104 10.35 -2.45 3.16
C SER A 104 11.57 -3.32 2.89
N PHE A 105 11.44 -4.38 2.11
CA PHE A 105 12.56 -5.23 1.71
C PHE A 105 13.63 -4.49 0.91
N ALA A 106 13.20 -3.62 0.00
CA ALA A 106 14.12 -2.90 -0.88
C ALA A 106 14.88 -1.78 -0.17
N LEU A 107 14.26 -1.11 0.81
CA LEU A 107 14.77 0.14 1.36
C LEU A 107 15.22 0.06 2.83
N LEU A 108 14.72 -0.91 3.60
CA LEU A 108 14.93 -0.98 5.05
C LEU A 108 15.82 -2.15 5.45
N LYS A 109 16.57 -1.93 6.53
CA LYS A 109 17.26 -2.96 7.30
C LYS A 109 16.74 -2.94 8.73
N ALA A 110 16.96 -4.02 9.47
CA ALA A 110 16.64 -4.05 10.89
C ALA A 110 17.40 -2.92 11.62
N GLY A 111 16.68 -2.18 12.46
CA GLY A 111 17.16 -1.02 13.19
C GLY A 111 17.03 0.32 12.46
N ASP A 112 16.70 0.36 11.16
CA ASP A 112 16.46 1.62 10.45
C ASP A 112 15.25 2.36 11.05
N THR A 113 15.37 3.69 11.19
CA THR A 113 14.27 4.54 11.67
C THR A 113 13.31 4.86 10.54
N VAL A 114 12.02 4.70 10.82
CA VAL A 114 10.91 5.06 9.93
C VAL A 114 10.00 6.04 10.66
N TRP A 115 9.74 7.19 10.06
CA TRP A 115 8.67 8.07 10.56
C TRP A 115 7.35 7.64 9.94
N TYR A 116 6.35 7.45 10.78
CA TYR A 116 5.05 6.91 10.39
C TYR A 116 3.91 7.73 10.97
N GLU A 117 2.92 8.07 10.15
CA GLU A 117 1.73 8.80 10.59
C GLU A 117 1.04 8.13 11.78
N ASN A 118 0.67 8.94 12.78
CA ASN A 118 -0.09 8.49 13.94
C ASN A 118 -1.25 9.46 14.28
N PRO A 119 -2.51 9.06 14.06
CA PRO A 119 -2.96 7.77 13.53
C PRO A 119 -2.64 7.58 12.04
N GLY A 120 -2.45 6.35 11.59
CA GLY A 120 -2.09 6.01 10.21
C GLY A 120 -2.51 4.60 9.81
N HIS A 121 -2.06 4.16 8.62
CA HIS A 121 -2.44 2.87 8.05
C HIS A 121 -1.75 1.72 8.78
N ILE A 122 -2.51 1.00 9.60
CA ILE A 122 -2.02 -0.02 10.53
C ILE A 122 -1.17 -1.10 9.82
N ALA A 123 -1.65 -1.64 8.70
CA ALA A 123 -0.99 -2.75 8.03
C ALA A 123 0.40 -2.39 7.45
N GLY A 124 0.62 -1.14 7.02
CA GLY A 124 1.94 -0.66 6.59
C GLY A 124 2.92 -0.60 7.76
N ARG A 125 2.48 -0.05 8.89
CA ARG A 125 3.26 0.00 10.13
C ARG A 125 3.68 -1.40 10.57
N ASP A 126 2.73 -2.34 10.61
CA ASP A 126 2.98 -3.70 11.07
C ASP A 126 4.00 -4.43 10.20
N VAL A 127 3.98 -4.22 8.86
CA VAL A 127 5.00 -4.77 7.96
C VAL A 127 6.38 -4.21 8.28
N MET A 128 6.52 -2.90 8.42
CA MET A 128 7.82 -2.27 8.70
C MET A 128 8.37 -2.71 10.05
N THR A 129 7.50 -2.83 11.06
CA THR A 129 7.87 -3.36 12.38
C THR A 129 8.32 -4.83 12.28
N ALA A 130 7.61 -5.66 11.52
CA ALA A 130 7.96 -7.06 11.31
C ALA A 130 9.32 -7.24 10.58
N MET A 131 9.70 -6.25 9.76
CA MET A 131 11.02 -6.21 9.12
C MET A 131 12.15 -5.74 10.07
N GLY A 132 11.80 -5.43 11.33
CA GLY A 132 12.76 -4.98 12.34
C GLY A 132 13.09 -3.50 12.30
N ALA A 133 12.33 -2.69 11.58
CA ALA A 133 12.49 -1.23 11.59
C ALA A 133 12.00 -0.61 12.91
N ASN A 134 12.65 0.48 13.33
CA ASN A 134 12.21 1.32 14.42
C ASN A 134 11.16 2.31 13.91
N VAL A 135 9.87 1.96 14.06
CA VAL A 135 8.78 2.78 13.56
C VAL A 135 8.39 3.83 14.59
N MET A 136 8.69 5.10 14.27
CA MET A 136 8.43 6.26 15.14
C MET A 136 7.08 6.88 14.79
N PRO A 137 6.15 6.95 15.78
CA PRO A 137 4.81 7.51 15.54
C PRO A 137 4.90 9.04 15.51
N VAL A 138 4.67 9.62 14.34
CA VAL A 138 4.65 11.08 14.16
C VAL A 138 3.20 11.58 14.17
N PRO A 139 2.84 12.53 15.03
CA PRO A 139 1.51 13.10 15.05
C PRO A 139 1.10 13.74 13.72
N ILE A 140 -0.19 13.84 13.52
CA ILE A 140 -0.80 14.54 12.37
C ILE A 140 -1.57 15.74 12.91
N ASP A 141 -1.35 16.88 12.29
CA ASP A 141 -2.09 18.11 12.53
C ASP A 141 -2.96 18.51 11.33
N ALA A 142 -3.41 19.74 11.27
CA ALA A 142 -4.24 20.25 10.17
C ALA A 142 -3.48 20.36 8.83
N GLU A 143 -2.16 20.42 8.86
CA GLU A 143 -1.26 20.53 7.71
C GLU A 143 -0.69 19.16 7.26
N GLY A 144 -1.01 18.08 7.96
CA GLY A 144 -0.57 16.73 7.72
C GLY A 144 0.43 16.20 8.75
N LEU A 145 1.49 15.55 8.30
CA LEU A 145 2.52 14.98 9.18
C LEU A 145 3.33 16.10 9.86
N ASP A 146 3.36 16.13 11.20
CA ASP A 146 4.12 17.12 11.98
C ASP A 146 5.63 16.85 11.90
N LEU A 147 6.26 17.45 10.90
CA LEU A 147 7.70 17.30 10.64
C LEU A 147 8.55 17.96 11.73
N ASP A 148 8.08 19.02 12.36
CA ASP A 148 8.85 19.71 13.40
C ASP A 148 8.85 18.90 14.69
N TYR A 149 7.71 18.30 15.05
CA TYR A 149 7.68 17.32 16.12
C TYR A 149 8.64 16.16 15.82
N ALA A 150 8.60 15.61 14.63
CA ALA A 150 9.45 14.48 14.27
C ALA A 150 10.94 14.79 14.37
N LYS A 151 11.37 15.93 13.82
CA LYS A 151 12.78 16.40 13.88
C LYS A 151 13.28 16.62 15.31
N ASN A 152 12.40 17.09 16.20
CA ASN A 152 12.78 17.40 17.58
C ASN A 152 12.80 16.18 18.50
N ASN A 153 12.11 15.08 18.13
CA ASN A 153 11.93 13.93 19.02
C ASN A 153 12.53 12.62 18.51
N PHE A 154 12.86 12.53 17.22
CA PHE A 154 13.34 11.28 16.61
C PHE A 154 14.58 11.49 15.77
N ASP A 155 15.38 10.43 15.62
CA ASP A 155 16.52 10.41 14.69
C ASP A 155 16.06 10.57 13.23
N ILE A 156 16.99 11.00 12.38
CA ILE A 156 16.76 11.16 10.93
C ILE A 156 16.28 9.82 10.37
N PRO A 157 15.12 9.79 9.70
CA PRO A 157 14.55 8.55 9.23
C PRO A 157 15.19 8.07 7.92
N LYS A 158 15.23 6.76 7.73
CA LYS A 158 15.55 6.14 6.45
C LYS A 158 14.37 6.22 5.49
N LEU A 159 13.13 6.18 6.02
CA LEU A 159 11.88 6.23 5.27
C LEU A 159 10.87 7.05 6.05
N ILE A 160 10.06 7.83 5.32
CA ILE A 160 8.87 8.51 5.85
C ILE A 160 7.65 7.92 5.16
N PHE A 161 6.68 7.45 5.94
CA PHE A 161 5.37 7.05 5.43
C PHE A 161 4.36 8.15 5.71
N ALA A 162 3.84 8.75 4.64
CA ALA A 162 2.85 9.81 4.69
C ALA A 162 1.74 9.56 3.67
N THR A 163 0.53 10.02 3.98
CA THR A 163 -0.64 9.99 3.09
C THR A 163 -1.04 11.43 2.75
N PRO A 164 -0.47 12.02 1.70
CA PRO A 164 -0.64 13.45 1.42
C PRO A 164 -2.07 13.87 1.10
N SER A 165 -2.90 12.95 0.62
CA SER A 165 -4.30 13.23 0.27
C SER A 165 -5.22 12.17 0.84
N HIS A 166 -6.33 12.60 1.45
CA HIS A 166 -7.31 11.71 2.07
C HIS A 166 -6.69 10.80 3.14
N GLN A 167 -5.90 11.40 4.02
CA GLN A 167 -5.21 10.69 5.09
C GLN A 167 -6.15 9.76 5.87
N HIS A 168 -5.74 8.54 6.09
CA HIS A 168 -6.53 7.58 6.85
C HIS A 168 -6.06 7.51 8.31
N PRO A 169 -6.98 7.69 9.30
CA PRO A 169 -8.44 7.77 9.17
C PRO A 169 -9.02 9.18 9.17
N LEU A 170 -8.20 10.25 9.24
CA LEU A 170 -8.67 11.61 9.55
C LEU A 170 -9.16 12.39 8.32
N GLY A 171 -8.82 11.96 7.11
CA GLY A 171 -9.22 12.64 5.87
C GLY A 171 -8.48 13.94 5.58
N ILE A 172 -7.41 14.24 6.32
CA ILE A 172 -6.61 15.46 6.15
C ILE A 172 -5.86 15.42 4.81
N THR A 173 -5.68 16.60 4.22
CA THR A 173 -4.82 16.78 3.05
C THR A 173 -3.60 17.59 3.47
N MET A 174 -2.41 17.09 3.18
CA MET A 174 -1.14 17.74 3.49
C MET A 174 -0.98 19.00 2.63
N SER A 175 -0.49 20.09 3.25
CA SER A 175 -0.19 21.37 2.60
C SER A 175 1.11 21.33 1.81
#